data_0eecae41c6add44e498cba8d8ef590d6
#
_entry.id   0eecae41c6add44e498cba8d8ef590d6
#
_cell.length_a   1.000
_cell.length_b   1.000
_cell.length_c   1.000
_cell.angle_alpha   90.00
_cell.angle_beta   90.00
_cell.angle_gamma   90.00
#
_symmetry.space_group_name_H-M   'P 1'
#
loop_
_entity.id
_entity.type
_entity.pdbx_description
1 polymer ?
#
loop_
_entity_poly.entity_id
_entity_poly.type
_entity_poly.pdbx_seq_one_letter_code
_entity_poly.pdbx_strand_id
1 'polypeptide(L)'
;KKRLKLKLGKNSVLLKAEDINNNISSYDFVLIRDEIIQDTEFSDVDYPIATSNRNYNGVAVVFGIESYRNAPSATDAVNDADIFREYLIKRFGLNRENIYLRLDEQATKGEFDKVFSANGWLYRNTNKKSDLFIYFSGHGAPDIKTKETYLVPYDGDPNYASSTGF
;
A
#
# COMPACT_ATOMS: atom_id res chain seq x y z
N LYS A 1 1.50 -19.76 34.54
CA LYS A 1 1.53 -19.97 33.08
C LYS A 1 2.46 -21.15 32.78
N LYS A 2 1.94 -22.26 32.23
CA LYS A 2 2.77 -23.40 31.80
C LYS A 2 3.08 -23.21 30.31
N ARG A 3 4.34 -23.30 29.91
CA ARG A 3 4.77 -23.26 28.51
C ARG A 3 4.95 -24.67 28.01
N LEU A 4 4.36 -25.00 26.85
CA LEU A 4 4.55 -26.29 26.18
C LEU A 4 5.67 -26.15 25.14
N LYS A 5 6.57 -27.13 25.13
CA LYS A 5 7.63 -27.24 24.13
C LYS A 5 7.14 -28.21 23.05
N LEU A 6 6.81 -27.71 21.87
CA LEU A 6 6.31 -28.52 20.77
C LEU A 6 7.47 -29.09 19.95
N LYS A 7 7.35 -30.34 19.51
CA LYS A 7 8.20 -30.94 18.47
C LYS A 7 7.70 -30.51 17.09
N LEU A 8 8.56 -30.56 16.09
CA LEU A 8 8.14 -30.37 14.69
C LEU A 8 7.07 -31.38 14.28
N GLY A 9 6.08 -30.98 13.50
CA GLY A 9 4.95 -31.79 13.10
C GLY A 9 3.84 -31.86 14.15
N LYS A 10 3.12 -32.96 14.18
CA LYS A 10 1.95 -33.16 15.04
C LYS A 10 2.33 -33.41 16.50
N ASN A 11 1.75 -32.66 17.42
CA ASN A 11 1.87 -32.82 18.86
C ASN A 11 0.47 -33.09 19.43
N SER A 12 0.24 -34.25 19.99
CA SER A 12 -1.01 -34.58 20.71
C SER A 12 -0.92 -33.95 22.12
N VAL A 13 -1.90 -33.21 22.51
CA VAL A 13 -2.01 -32.58 23.82
C VAL A 13 -3.27 -33.03 24.50
N LEU A 14 -3.14 -33.64 25.67
CA LEU A 14 -4.22 -33.99 26.55
C LEU A 14 -4.35 -32.98 27.67
N LEU A 15 -5.44 -32.24 27.70
CA LEU A 15 -5.80 -31.35 28.77
C LEU A 15 -6.70 -32.10 29.76
N LYS A 16 -6.30 -32.15 31.03
CA LYS A 16 -7.11 -32.71 32.12
C LYS A 16 -7.43 -31.64 33.14
N ALA A 17 -8.66 -31.55 33.50
CA ALA A 17 -9.15 -30.71 34.59
C ALA A 17 -9.80 -31.61 35.65
N GLU A 18 -9.47 -31.38 36.91
CA GLU A 18 -10.03 -32.08 38.07
C GLU A 18 -10.67 -31.05 39.01
N ASP A 19 -11.89 -31.31 39.42
CA ASP A 19 -12.61 -30.49 40.38
C ASP A 19 -12.33 -30.91 41.86
N ILE A 20 -12.86 -30.17 42.80
CA ILE A 20 -12.69 -30.44 44.23
C ILE A 20 -13.31 -31.76 44.70
N ASN A 21 -14.16 -32.40 43.88
CA ASN A 21 -14.82 -33.70 44.16
C ASN A 21 -14.14 -34.85 43.38
N ASN A 22 -12.95 -34.62 42.82
CA ASN A 22 -12.16 -35.55 42.03
C ASN A 22 -12.85 -35.98 40.71
N ASN A 23 -13.79 -35.19 40.21
CA ASN A 23 -14.30 -35.41 38.85
C ASN A 23 -13.28 -34.95 37.83
N ILE A 24 -12.95 -35.81 36.87
CA ILE A 24 -11.94 -35.51 35.84
C ILE A 24 -12.64 -35.29 34.51
N SER A 25 -12.38 -34.18 33.89
CA SER A 25 -12.70 -33.90 32.49
C SER A 25 -11.42 -33.85 31.67
N SER A 26 -11.44 -34.44 30.49
CA SER A 26 -10.28 -34.43 29.60
C SER A 26 -10.69 -34.03 28.18
N TYR A 27 -9.78 -33.29 27.52
CA TYR A 27 -9.92 -32.86 26.14
C TYR A 27 -8.64 -33.10 25.36
N ASP A 28 -8.74 -33.85 24.27
CA ASP A 28 -7.63 -34.14 23.38
C ASP A 28 -7.66 -33.21 22.18
N PHE A 29 -6.50 -32.60 21.85
CA PHE A 29 -6.34 -31.84 20.64
C PHE A 29 -4.93 -32.00 20.09
N VAL A 30 -4.77 -31.71 18.78
CA VAL A 30 -3.51 -31.80 18.09
C VAL A 30 -3.03 -30.36 17.75
N LEU A 31 -1.83 -30.03 18.22
CA LEU A 31 -1.11 -28.84 17.79
C LEU A 31 -0.11 -29.25 16.70
N ILE A 32 -0.17 -28.61 15.57
CA ILE A 32 0.80 -28.80 14.49
C ILE A 32 1.82 -27.66 14.61
N ARG A 33 3.08 -28.02 14.81
CA ARG A 33 4.20 -27.09 14.63
C ARG A 33 4.82 -27.38 13.27
N ASP A 34 4.55 -26.52 12.33
CA ASP A 34 5.24 -26.56 11.05
C ASP A 34 6.70 -26.09 11.24
N GLU A 35 7.61 -26.56 10.38
CA GLU A 35 8.84 -25.84 10.19
C GLU A 35 8.44 -24.39 9.92
N ILE A 36 8.96 -23.48 10.73
CA ILE A 36 9.14 -22.13 10.24
C ILE A 36 10.10 -22.35 9.07
N ILE A 37 9.56 -22.45 7.87
CA ILE A 37 10.35 -22.13 6.72
C ILE A 37 10.85 -20.73 7.08
N GLN A 38 12.09 -20.66 7.54
CA GLN A 38 12.88 -19.44 7.38
C GLN A 38 13.10 -19.35 5.86
N ASP A 39 11.94 -19.31 5.18
CA ASP A 39 11.96 -18.71 3.91
C ASP A 39 11.97 -17.26 4.21
N THR A 40 13.07 -16.75 3.82
CA THR A 40 13.15 -15.36 3.55
C THR A 40 13.58 -14.54 4.74
N GLU A 41 14.67 -14.07 4.60
CA GLU A 41 14.82 -12.63 4.36
C GLU A 41 13.42 -12.05 4.12
N PHE A 42 12.76 -11.57 5.18
CA PHE A 42 11.76 -10.54 5.03
C PHE A 42 12.51 -9.46 4.27
N SER A 43 12.36 -9.45 2.94
CA SER A 43 12.90 -8.36 2.17
C SER A 43 12.25 -7.14 2.79
N ASP A 44 13.07 -6.25 3.26
CA ASP A 44 12.64 -4.95 3.71
C ASP A 44 11.65 -4.46 2.65
N VAL A 45 10.45 -4.07 3.08
CA VAL A 45 9.39 -3.65 2.16
C VAL A 45 9.85 -2.54 1.22
N ASP A 46 10.89 -1.80 1.63
CA ASP A 46 11.49 -0.74 0.85
C ASP A 46 12.34 -1.26 -0.33
N TYR A 47 12.64 -2.56 -0.36
CA TYR A 47 13.47 -3.18 -1.41
C TYR A 47 12.72 -4.27 -2.18
N PRO A 48 11.84 -3.92 -3.14
CA PRO A 48 11.08 -4.91 -3.89
C PRO A 48 11.97 -5.86 -4.69
N ILE A 49 11.72 -7.16 -4.55
CA ILE A 49 12.41 -8.20 -5.29
C ILE A 49 11.93 -8.19 -6.74
N ALA A 50 12.88 -8.18 -7.68
CA ALA A 50 12.56 -8.20 -9.10
C ALA A 50 11.98 -9.55 -9.53
N THR A 51 11.02 -9.53 -10.46
CA THR A 51 10.50 -10.71 -11.14
C THR A 51 10.90 -10.69 -12.61
N SER A 52 10.85 -11.87 -13.26
CA SER A 52 11.02 -11.98 -14.71
C SER A 52 9.78 -11.57 -15.51
N ASN A 53 8.64 -11.42 -14.84
CA ASN A 53 7.40 -11.06 -15.51
C ASN A 53 7.46 -9.62 -16.05
N ARG A 54 6.92 -9.42 -17.26
CA ARG A 54 6.79 -8.12 -17.91
C ARG A 54 5.33 -7.81 -18.14
N ASN A 55 4.91 -6.62 -17.73
CA ASN A 55 3.58 -6.09 -17.98
C ASN A 55 3.66 -4.93 -18.97
N TYR A 56 3.59 -5.28 -20.27
CA TYR A 56 3.64 -4.31 -21.36
C TYR A 56 2.38 -3.43 -21.47
N ASN A 57 1.28 -3.85 -20.83
CA ASN A 57 0.03 -3.10 -20.78
C ASN A 57 -0.12 -2.27 -19.51
N GLY A 58 0.83 -2.38 -18.58
CA GLY A 58 0.82 -1.64 -17.32
C GLY A 58 1.09 -0.16 -17.55
N VAL A 59 0.21 0.67 -17.01
CA VAL A 59 0.31 2.14 -16.99
C VAL A 59 0.09 2.60 -15.55
N ALA A 60 0.89 3.54 -15.08
CA ALA A 60 0.77 4.02 -13.72
C ALA A 60 0.83 5.54 -13.62
N VAL A 61 0.10 6.06 -12.64
CA VAL A 61 0.18 7.45 -12.16
C VAL A 61 0.54 7.42 -10.68
N VAL A 62 1.61 8.10 -10.32
CA VAL A 62 2.15 8.11 -8.96
C VAL A 62 2.38 9.56 -8.55
N PHE A 63 1.72 9.97 -7.48
CA PHE A 63 1.95 11.27 -6.83
C PHE A 63 2.44 11.04 -5.40
N GLY A 64 3.51 11.72 -5.01
CA GLY A 64 4.04 11.76 -3.65
C GLY A 64 4.29 13.21 -3.25
N ILE A 65 3.60 13.69 -2.20
CA ILE A 65 3.70 15.08 -1.78
C ILE A 65 3.98 15.11 -0.28
N GLU A 66 5.23 15.37 0.05
CA GLU A 66 5.69 15.52 1.42
C GLU A 66 5.70 16.98 1.84
N SER A 67 6.23 17.86 1.00
CA SER A 67 6.30 19.28 1.24
C SER A 67 5.17 20.02 0.52
N TYR A 68 4.41 20.81 1.25
CA TYR A 68 3.27 21.56 0.73
C TYR A 68 3.51 23.07 0.81
N ARG A 69 2.91 23.83 -0.11
CA ARG A 69 2.94 25.30 -0.05
C ARG A 69 2.05 25.85 1.06
N ASN A 70 0.88 25.25 1.28
CA ASN A 70 -0.19 25.78 2.15
C ASN A 70 -0.70 24.74 3.18
N ALA A 71 0.05 23.68 3.44
CA ALA A 71 -0.29 22.66 4.41
C ALA A 71 0.97 22.18 5.16
N PRO A 72 0.83 21.54 6.33
CA PRO A 72 1.94 20.86 6.98
C PRO A 72 2.54 19.77 6.11
N SER A 73 3.78 19.38 6.39
CA SER A 73 4.41 18.24 5.70
C SER A 73 3.68 16.93 5.97
N ALA A 74 3.63 16.05 4.94
CA ALA A 74 3.21 14.66 5.06
C ALA A 74 4.46 13.77 5.02
N THR A 75 5.02 13.51 6.18
CA THR A 75 6.29 12.79 6.33
C THR A 75 6.28 11.46 5.55
N ASP A 76 7.39 11.15 4.90
CA ASP A 76 7.66 9.95 4.11
C ASP A 76 6.85 9.81 2.80
N ALA A 77 5.98 10.76 2.43
CA ALA A 77 5.13 10.63 1.25
C ALA A 77 5.92 10.55 -0.08
N VAL A 78 7.05 11.23 -0.17
CA VAL A 78 7.96 11.15 -1.33
C VAL A 78 8.64 9.78 -1.37
N ASN A 79 9.14 9.31 -0.23
CA ASN A 79 9.76 7.99 -0.11
C ASN A 79 8.79 6.87 -0.48
N ASP A 80 7.56 6.91 0.03
CA ASP A 80 6.51 5.95 -0.29
C ASP A 80 6.21 5.88 -1.80
N ALA A 81 6.12 7.03 -2.44
CA ALA A 81 5.88 7.12 -3.89
C ALA A 81 7.05 6.53 -4.70
N ASP A 82 8.29 6.80 -4.29
CA ASP A 82 9.48 6.23 -4.94
C ASP A 82 9.57 4.72 -4.74
N ILE A 83 9.30 4.22 -3.54
CA ILE A 83 9.26 2.77 -3.26
C ILE A 83 8.15 2.11 -4.08
N PHE A 84 6.96 2.71 -4.12
CA PHE A 84 5.86 2.16 -4.94
C PHE A 84 6.21 2.12 -6.43
N ARG A 85 6.88 3.16 -6.96
CA ARG A 85 7.42 3.13 -8.33
C ARG A 85 8.37 1.95 -8.55
N GLU A 86 9.27 1.67 -7.61
CA GLU A 86 10.18 0.53 -7.71
C GLU A 86 9.42 -0.81 -7.70
N TYR A 87 8.32 -0.92 -6.93
CA TYR A 87 7.42 -2.08 -7.01
C TYR A 87 6.79 -2.24 -8.38
N LEU A 88 6.28 -1.15 -8.96
CA LEU A 88 5.70 -1.17 -10.31
C LEU A 88 6.69 -1.70 -11.34
N ILE A 89 7.94 -1.28 -11.27
CA ILE A 89 8.99 -1.70 -12.20
C ILE A 89 9.44 -3.13 -11.91
N LYS A 90 9.85 -3.43 -10.68
CA LYS A 90 10.51 -4.68 -10.32
C LYS A 90 9.52 -5.82 -10.13
N ARG A 91 8.41 -5.59 -9.44
CA ARG A 91 7.47 -6.64 -9.07
C ARG A 91 6.33 -6.80 -10.07
N PHE A 92 5.76 -5.69 -10.53
CA PHE A 92 4.65 -5.70 -11.49
C PHE A 92 5.13 -5.65 -12.95
N GLY A 93 6.41 -5.42 -13.20
CA GLY A 93 7.03 -5.54 -14.53
C GLY A 93 6.70 -4.41 -15.50
N LEU A 94 6.25 -3.25 -15.01
CA LEU A 94 5.96 -2.09 -15.85
C LEU A 94 7.24 -1.50 -16.47
N ASN A 95 7.11 -0.96 -17.66
CA ASN A 95 8.15 -0.12 -18.24
C ASN A 95 8.17 1.24 -17.52
N ARG A 96 9.36 1.74 -17.21
CA ARG A 96 9.54 3.04 -16.54
C ARG A 96 8.88 4.20 -17.28
N GLU A 97 8.87 4.18 -18.58
CA GLU A 97 8.24 5.18 -19.45
C GLU A 97 6.71 5.22 -19.36
N ASN A 98 6.09 4.13 -18.89
CA ASN A 98 4.64 4.03 -18.67
C ASN A 98 4.22 4.50 -17.26
N ILE A 99 5.15 5.06 -16.48
CA ILE A 99 4.89 5.54 -15.12
C ILE A 99 4.98 7.07 -15.10
N TYR A 100 3.85 7.71 -14.86
CA TYR A 100 3.77 9.15 -14.64
C TYR A 100 4.01 9.46 -13.16
N LEU A 101 5.24 9.85 -12.83
CA LEU A 101 5.63 10.18 -11.46
C LEU A 101 5.72 11.70 -11.29
N ARG A 102 5.10 12.22 -10.21
CA ARG A 102 5.28 13.61 -9.76
C ARG A 102 5.47 13.64 -8.25
N LEU A 103 6.49 14.36 -7.82
CA LEU A 103 6.87 14.49 -6.42
C LEU A 103 6.87 15.97 -6.03
N ASP A 104 6.44 16.28 -4.80
CA ASP A 104 6.44 17.60 -4.20
C ASP A 104 5.96 18.70 -5.16
N GLU A 105 6.76 19.73 -5.40
CA GLU A 105 6.45 20.89 -6.24
C GLU A 105 6.07 20.57 -7.70
N GLN A 106 6.35 19.34 -8.16
CA GLN A 106 5.90 18.88 -9.46
C GLN A 106 4.44 18.39 -9.43
N ALA A 107 3.91 18.09 -8.24
CA ALA A 107 2.57 17.53 -8.07
C ALA A 107 1.52 18.63 -7.86
N THR A 108 1.48 19.61 -8.74
CA THR A 108 0.52 20.72 -8.69
C THR A 108 -0.87 20.29 -9.16
N LYS A 109 -1.91 21.09 -8.81
CA LYS A 109 -3.26 20.89 -9.33
C LYS A 109 -3.30 20.83 -10.86
N GLY A 110 -2.51 21.66 -11.53
CA GLY A 110 -2.39 21.64 -12.99
C GLY A 110 -1.84 20.31 -13.54
N GLU A 111 -0.96 19.62 -12.81
CA GLU A 111 -0.47 18.30 -13.21
C GLU A 111 -1.55 17.22 -12.98
N PHE A 112 -2.35 17.30 -11.92
CA PHE A 112 -3.50 16.42 -11.75
C PHE A 112 -4.51 16.60 -12.90
N ASP A 113 -4.90 17.84 -13.21
CA ASP A 113 -5.80 18.15 -14.31
C ASP A 113 -5.24 17.64 -15.66
N LYS A 114 -3.96 17.82 -15.91
CA LYS A 114 -3.27 17.32 -17.12
C LYS A 114 -3.31 15.82 -17.25
N VAL A 115 -3.22 15.10 -16.14
CA VAL A 115 -3.27 13.63 -16.14
C VAL A 115 -4.68 13.10 -16.34
N PHE A 116 -5.65 13.61 -15.57
CA PHE A 116 -6.97 13.01 -15.43
C PHE A 116 -8.05 13.64 -16.29
N SER A 117 -7.76 14.74 -17.01
CA SER A 117 -8.74 15.33 -17.93
C SER A 117 -9.13 14.38 -19.07
N ALA A 118 -10.27 14.62 -19.70
CA ALA A 118 -10.86 13.77 -20.74
C ALA A 118 -9.90 13.46 -21.92
N ASN A 119 -8.95 14.36 -22.22
CA ASN A 119 -7.92 14.18 -23.22
C ASN A 119 -6.51 14.23 -22.60
N GLY A 120 -6.43 13.93 -21.30
CA GLY A 120 -5.21 14.02 -20.52
C GLY A 120 -4.19 12.92 -20.81
N TRP A 121 -3.14 12.91 -20.03
CA TRP A 121 -2.06 11.92 -20.20
C TRP A 121 -2.57 10.50 -20.07
N LEU A 122 -3.43 10.23 -19.07
CA LEU A 122 -3.97 8.90 -18.81
C LEU A 122 -4.78 8.38 -20.01
N TYR A 123 -5.71 9.19 -20.54
CA TYR A 123 -6.50 8.84 -21.71
C TYR A 123 -5.64 8.48 -22.93
N ARG A 124 -4.55 9.22 -23.14
CA ARG A 124 -3.65 9.01 -24.30
C ARG A 124 -2.73 7.80 -24.16
N ASN A 125 -2.47 7.35 -22.93
CA ASN A 125 -1.52 6.27 -22.65
C ASN A 125 -2.21 4.96 -22.22
N THR A 126 -3.54 4.91 -22.18
CA THR A 126 -4.31 3.72 -21.83
C THR A 126 -5.22 3.26 -22.95
N ASN A 127 -5.57 1.99 -22.93
CA ASN A 127 -6.55 1.35 -23.80
C ASN A 127 -7.35 0.30 -23.00
N LYS A 128 -8.30 -0.38 -23.67
CA LYS A 128 -9.18 -1.38 -23.01
C LYS A 128 -8.45 -2.58 -22.40
N LYS A 129 -7.17 -2.78 -22.69
CA LYS A 129 -6.34 -3.88 -22.17
C LYS A 129 -5.30 -3.40 -21.14
N SER A 130 -5.28 -2.10 -20.83
CA SER A 130 -4.30 -1.57 -19.88
C SER A 130 -4.64 -1.95 -18.45
N ASP A 131 -3.61 -2.40 -17.72
CA ASP A 131 -3.64 -2.51 -16.27
C ASP A 131 -3.25 -1.16 -15.69
N LEU A 132 -4.21 -0.50 -15.06
CA LEU A 132 -4.03 0.85 -14.53
C LEU A 132 -3.74 0.81 -13.03
N PHE A 133 -2.64 1.48 -12.65
CA PHE A 133 -2.26 1.71 -11.25
C PHE A 133 -2.32 3.21 -10.98
N ILE A 134 -3.02 3.59 -9.90
CA ILE A 134 -3.05 4.97 -9.42
C ILE A 134 -2.64 4.95 -7.95
N TYR A 135 -1.60 5.71 -7.63
CA TYR A 135 -1.07 5.84 -6.27
C TYR A 135 -0.93 7.31 -5.88
N PHE A 136 -1.32 7.59 -4.66
CA PHE A 136 -1.16 8.90 -4.05
C PHE A 136 -0.70 8.74 -2.60
N SER A 137 0.38 9.41 -2.23
CA SER A 137 0.81 9.59 -0.85
C SER A 137 0.89 11.08 -0.55
N GLY A 138 0.13 11.52 0.47
CA GLY A 138 0.01 12.94 0.84
C GLY A 138 -1.29 13.24 1.59
N HIS A 139 -1.65 14.51 1.67
CA HIS A 139 -2.85 14.94 2.40
C HIS A 139 -4.13 14.82 1.59
N GLY A 140 -5.20 14.38 2.26
CA GLY A 140 -6.58 14.55 1.84
C GLY A 140 -7.31 15.57 2.72
N ALA A 141 -8.26 16.30 2.15
CA ALA A 141 -9.05 17.28 2.88
C ALA A 141 -10.54 17.14 2.55
N PRO A 142 -11.44 17.06 3.56
CA PRO A 142 -12.88 17.07 3.34
C PRO A 142 -13.40 18.49 3.15
N ASP A 143 -14.35 18.68 2.24
CA ASP A 143 -15.20 19.86 2.24
C ASP A 143 -16.37 19.63 3.21
N ILE A 144 -16.45 20.45 4.25
CA ILE A 144 -17.45 20.31 5.33
C ILE A 144 -18.88 20.53 4.79
N LYS A 145 -19.06 21.33 3.73
CA LYS A 145 -20.35 21.69 3.18
C LYS A 145 -20.87 20.60 2.22
N THR A 146 -20.03 20.17 1.29
CA THR A 146 -20.41 19.19 0.26
C THR A 146 -20.27 17.74 0.73
N LYS A 147 -19.49 17.49 1.78
CA LYS A 147 -19.10 16.15 2.26
C LYS A 147 -18.20 15.37 1.28
N GLU A 148 -17.71 16.03 0.27
CA GLU A 148 -16.75 15.47 -0.67
C GLU A 148 -15.34 15.48 -0.06
N THR A 149 -14.51 14.56 -0.50
CA THR A 149 -13.09 14.50 -0.07
C THR A 149 -12.20 14.72 -1.26
N TYR A 150 -11.21 15.55 -1.08
CA TYR A 150 -10.27 15.97 -2.12
C TYR A 150 -8.84 15.53 -1.77
N LEU A 151 -8.08 15.13 -2.77
CA LEU A 151 -6.62 15.05 -2.66
C LEU A 151 -6.07 16.49 -2.68
N VAL A 152 -5.07 16.75 -1.84
CA VAL A 152 -4.45 18.08 -1.76
C VAL A 152 -3.20 18.10 -2.63
N PRO A 153 -3.20 18.83 -3.77
CA PRO A 153 -1.99 19.05 -4.57
C PRO A 153 -0.94 19.88 -3.81
N TYR A 154 0.29 19.91 -4.30
CA TYR A 154 1.38 20.72 -3.72
C TYR A 154 1.01 22.18 -3.47
N ASP A 155 0.31 22.81 -4.43
CA ASP A 155 -0.15 24.20 -4.40
C ASP A 155 -1.57 24.37 -3.84
N GLY A 156 -2.22 23.28 -3.41
CA GLY A 156 -3.55 23.29 -2.81
C GLY A 156 -3.55 23.85 -1.39
N ASP A 157 -4.74 24.30 -0.97
CA ASP A 157 -5.01 24.73 0.41
C ASP A 157 -6.14 23.87 0.99
N PRO A 158 -5.88 23.09 2.05
CA PRO A 158 -6.89 22.23 2.66
C PRO A 158 -8.12 22.98 3.17
N ASN A 159 -7.99 24.28 3.50
CA ASN A 159 -9.11 25.10 3.93
C ASN A 159 -10.04 25.49 2.76
N TYR A 160 -9.57 25.34 1.54
CA TYR A 160 -10.27 25.64 0.29
C TYR A 160 -10.27 24.41 -0.62
N ALA A 161 -10.46 23.21 -0.03
CA ALA A 161 -10.33 21.94 -0.72
C ALA A 161 -11.19 21.83 -1.99
N SER A 162 -12.45 22.30 -1.96
CA SER A 162 -13.35 22.27 -3.12
C SER A 162 -12.90 23.09 -4.32
N SER A 163 -12.01 24.06 -4.13
CA SER A 163 -11.51 24.92 -5.23
C SER A 163 -10.05 24.66 -5.58
N THR A 164 -9.24 24.18 -4.66
CA THR A 164 -7.79 23.99 -4.81
C THR A 164 -7.37 22.51 -4.79
N GLY A 165 -8.23 21.63 -4.33
CA GLY A 165 -8.06 20.19 -4.32
C GLY A 165 -8.39 19.53 -5.67
N PHE A 166 -8.15 18.21 -5.72
CA PHE A 166 -8.46 17.35 -6.86
C PHE A 166 -9.34 16.17 -6.43
#